data_4d49d7c9c543217880756a00e3c22887
#
_entry.id   4d49d7c9c543217880756a00e3c22887
#
_cell.length_a   1.000
_cell.length_b   1.000
_cell.length_c   1.000
_cell.angle_alpha   90.00
_cell.angle_beta   90.00
_cell.angle_gamma   90.00
#
_symmetry.space_group_name_H-M   'P 1'
#
loop_
_entity.id
_entity.type
_entity.pdbx_description
1 polymer ?
#
loop_
_entity_poly.entity_id
_entity_poly.type
_entity_poly.pdbx_seq_one_letter_code
_entity_poly.pdbx_strand_id
1 'polypeptide(L)'
;MPETRPETRPETDAINWTWNTGTTTPHRSGAAVIFDIDGVLSDAAGRQHFLDRGSGRRDWAAFFEACGDDQVIEEIARLLELLDPSLAVILLTGRPHRVQAQTLAWLQRYGLRWDLLVMRSRGDYAQVTEFKQAVVHDLRAYGFDLRLAFEDDPSNHAMYVAAGVPCVYIHSGYYE
;
A
#
# COMPACT_ATOMS: atom_id res chain seq x y z
N MET A 1 31.62 -6.63 32.89
CA MET A 1 31.09 -6.25 31.60
C MET A 1 29.87 -7.11 31.33
N PRO A 2 28.62 -6.61 31.43
CA PRO A 2 27.47 -7.41 31.03
C PRO A 2 27.36 -7.38 29.49
N GLU A 3 27.34 -8.57 28.90
CA GLU A 3 27.05 -8.79 27.50
C GLU A 3 25.65 -8.31 27.20
N THR A 4 25.51 -7.29 26.34
CA THR A 4 24.24 -6.87 25.76
C THR A 4 23.77 -7.99 24.84
N ARG A 5 22.79 -8.73 25.31
CA ARG A 5 21.99 -9.66 24.50
C ARG A 5 21.37 -8.86 23.33
N PRO A 6 21.54 -9.28 22.08
CA PRO A 6 20.82 -8.62 20.99
C PRO A 6 19.32 -8.78 21.24
N GLU A 7 18.60 -7.66 21.28
CA GLU A 7 17.13 -7.66 21.29
C GLU A 7 16.68 -8.44 20.06
N THR A 8 16.07 -9.58 20.29
CA THR A 8 15.38 -10.36 19.25
C THR A 8 14.23 -9.51 18.74
N ARG A 9 14.40 -8.96 17.52
CA ARG A 9 13.30 -8.41 16.74
C ARG A 9 12.14 -9.42 16.74
N PRO A 10 10.89 -8.97 16.90
CA PRO A 10 9.76 -9.87 16.76
C PRO A 10 9.79 -10.45 15.34
N GLU A 11 9.93 -11.75 15.26
CA GLU A 11 9.86 -12.58 14.07
C GLU A 11 8.38 -12.74 13.70
N THR A 12 7.74 -11.63 13.32
CA THR A 12 6.42 -11.64 12.71
C THR A 12 6.48 -10.82 11.44
N ASP A 13 6.99 -11.43 10.38
CA ASP A 13 6.50 -11.08 9.07
C ASP A 13 4.99 -11.35 9.11
N ALA A 14 4.21 -10.28 9.31
CA ALA A 14 2.77 -10.42 9.31
C ALA A 14 2.37 -11.12 8.01
N ILE A 15 1.45 -12.06 8.07
CA ILE A 15 1.03 -12.95 6.95
C ILE A 15 0.68 -12.17 5.67
N ASN A 16 0.43 -10.86 5.79
CA ASN A 16 0.06 -9.95 4.71
C ASN A 16 1.19 -9.03 4.23
N TRP A 17 2.42 -9.21 4.72
CA TRP A 17 3.60 -8.44 4.31
C TRP A 17 4.40 -9.22 3.26
N THR A 18 4.74 -8.57 2.16
CA THR A 18 5.55 -9.14 1.09
C THR A 18 6.73 -8.23 0.81
N TRP A 19 7.94 -8.72 1.08
CA TRP A 19 9.17 -8.00 0.79
C TRP A 19 9.58 -8.19 -0.66
N ASN A 20 10.03 -7.09 -1.30
CA ASN A 20 10.60 -7.19 -2.63
C ASN A 20 11.98 -7.85 -2.55
N THR A 21 12.11 -9.03 -3.14
CA THR A 21 13.38 -9.78 -3.20
C THR A 21 14.00 -9.76 -4.59
N GLY A 22 13.38 -9.03 -5.55
CA GLY A 22 13.71 -9.11 -6.98
C GLY A 22 14.83 -8.18 -7.46
N THR A 23 15.27 -7.22 -6.64
CA THR A 23 16.32 -6.28 -7.02
C THR A 23 17.41 -6.18 -5.95
N THR A 24 17.60 -5.06 -5.33
CA THR A 24 18.53 -4.89 -4.20
C THR A 24 17.87 -5.35 -2.90
N THR A 25 18.67 -5.57 -1.83
CA THR A 25 18.13 -5.85 -0.50
C THR A 25 17.10 -4.75 -0.11
N PRO A 26 15.84 -5.11 0.18
CA PRO A 26 14.82 -4.12 0.49
C PRO A 26 15.16 -3.36 1.79
N HIS A 27 14.78 -2.09 1.86
CA HIS A 27 14.88 -1.31 3.09
C HIS A 27 13.87 -1.85 4.12
N ARG A 28 14.36 -2.44 5.20
CA ARG A 28 13.52 -3.09 6.22
C ARG A 28 13.29 -2.24 7.46
N SER A 29 13.77 -1.00 7.50
CA SER A 29 13.58 -0.06 8.60
C SER A 29 14.03 1.34 8.19
N GLY A 30 13.81 2.32 9.05
CA GLY A 30 14.24 3.71 8.84
C GLY A 30 13.19 4.55 8.14
N ALA A 31 13.62 5.66 7.53
CA ALA A 31 12.70 6.60 6.87
C ALA A 31 11.96 5.94 5.71
N ALA A 32 10.63 6.09 5.71
CA ALA A 32 9.75 5.44 4.74
C ALA A 32 8.66 6.36 4.23
N VAL A 33 8.24 6.11 3.00
CA VAL A 33 7.06 6.71 2.38
C VAL A 33 6.05 5.63 2.05
N ILE A 34 4.76 5.95 2.19
CA ILE A 34 3.65 5.02 1.95
C ILE A 34 2.89 5.48 0.71
N PHE A 35 2.57 4.56 -0.18
CA PHE A 35 1.67 4.78 -1.31
C PHE A 35 0.50 3.81 -1.25
N ASP A 36 -0.73 4.31 -1.42
CA ASP A 36 -1.81 3.45 -1.87
C ASP A 36 -1.58 3.02 -3.32
N ILE A 37 -2.31 2.04 -3.79
CA ILE A 37 -2.21 1.56 -5.17
C ILE A 37 -3.35 2.11 -6.01
N ASP A 38 -4.60 1.76 -5.68
CA ASP A 38 -5.76 2.12 -6.49
C ASP A 38 -6.09 3.62 -6.36
N GLY A 39 -6.08 4.34 -7.47
CA GLY A 39 -6.29 5.78 -7.51
C GLY A 39 -5.05 6.62 -7.18
N VAL A 40 -3.94 5.99 -6.82
CA VAL A 40 -2.64 6.65 -6.58
C VAL A 40 -1.60 6.20 -7.60
N LEU A 41 -1.23 4.93 -7.64
CA LEU A 41 -0.29 4.36 -8.62
C LEU A 41 -1.02 3.75 -9.82
N SER A 42 -2.18 3.17 -9.59
CA SER A 42 -2.99 2.42 -10.53
C SER A 42 -4.25 3.18 -10.87
N ASP A 43 -4.50 3.43 -12.15
CA ASP A 43 -5.75 4.01 -12.63
C ASP A 43 -6.85 2.95 -12.65
N ALA A 44 -7.66 2.94 -11.60
CA ALA A 44 -8.77 2.02 -11.43
C ALA A 44 -10.06 2.47 -12.14
N ALA A 45 -10.03 3.51 -12.99
CA ALA A 45 -11.23 4.04 -13.68
C ALA A 45 -11.94 2.98 -14.51
N GLY A 46 -11.18 2.12 -15.21
CA GLY A 46 -11.71 1.06 -16.07
C GLY A 46 -12.57 0.02 -15.36
N ARG A 47 -12.45 -0.10 -14.04
CA ARG A 47 -13.17 -1.10 -13.22
C ARG A 47 -14.15 -0.50 -12.21
N GLN A 48 -14.32 0.85 -12.19
CA GLN A 48 -15.30 1.51 -11.33
C GLN A 48 -16.74 1.04 -11.60
N HIS A 49 -17.07 0.65 -12.83
CA HIS A 49 -18.38 0.14 -13.20
C HIS A 49 -18.84 -1.09 -12.39
N PHE A 50 -17.91 -1.89 -11.83
CA PHE A 50 -18.24 -2.99 -10.91
C PHE A 50 -18.79 -2.49 -9.56
N LEU A 51 -18.52 -1.24 -9.21
CA LEU A 51 -18.94 -0.63 -7.95
C LEU A 51 -20.17 0.26 -8.08
N ASP A 52 -20.67 0.48 -9.31
CA ASP A 52 -21.83 1.31 -9.58
C ASP A 52 -23.10 0.74 -8.95
N ARG A 53 -23.78 1.56 -8.15
CA ARG A 53 -25.02 1.18 -7.47
C ARG A 53 -26.23 1.03 -8.41
N GLY A 54 -26.15 1.57 -9.64
CA GLY A 54 -27.22 1.50 -10.64
C GLY A 54 -27.50 0.08 -11.13
N SER A 55 -26.58 -0.85 -11.00
CA SER A 55 -26.70 -2.26 -11.40
C SER A 55 -27.07 -3.22 -10.27
N GLY A 56 -27.28 -2.72 -9.03
CA GLY A 56 -27.61 -3.53 -7.85
C GLY A 56 -26.52 -3.52 -6.78
N ARG A 57 -26.01 -4.68 -6.40
CA ARG A 57 -24.95 -4.82 -5.38
C ARG A 57 -23.57 -4.59 -5.97
N ARG A 58 -22.70 -3.83 -5.29
CA ARG A 58 -21.29 -3.67 -5.67
C ARG A 58 -20.59 -5.01 -5.78
N ASP A 59 -19.94 -5.26 -6.91
CA ASP A 59 -19.14 -6.47 -7.15
C ASP A 59 -17.66 -6.22 -6.84
N TRP A 60 -17.33 -6.22 -5.56
CA TRP A 60 -15.96 -6.08 -5.10
C TRP A 60 -15.05 -7.22 -5.57
N ALA A 61 -15.62 -8.40 -5.84
CA ALA A 61 -14.83 -9.53 -6.33
C ALA A 61 -14.32 -9.24 -7.74
N ALA A 62 -15.22 -8.92 -8.67
CA ALA A 62 -14.86 -8.55 -10.04
C ALA A 62 -13.95 -7.31 -10.09
N PHE A 63 -14.25 -6.31 -9.25
CA PHE A 63 -13.42 -5.11 -9.15
C PHE A 63 -11.95 -5.44 -8.84
N PHE A 64 -11.68 -6.27 -7.85
CA PHE A 64 -10.30 -6.63 -7.51
C PHE A 64 -9.68 -7.62 -8.50
N GLU A 65 -10.43 -8.57 -9.06
CA GLU A 65 -9.90 -9.51 -10.05
C GLU A 65 -9.37 -8.82 -11.32
N ALA A 66 -9.96 -7.68 -11.70
CA ALA A 66 -9.56 -6.92 -12.87
C ALA A 66 -8.34 -6.00 -12.65
N CYS A 67 -7.76 -5.95 -11.44
CA CYS A 67 -6.71 -4.99 -11.09
C CYS A 67 -5.38 -5.15 -11.84
N GLY A 68 -5.16 -6.30 -12.47
CA GLY A 68 -3.96 -6.57 -13.25
C GLY A 68 -3.90 -5.81 -14.59
N ASP A 69 -5.04 -5.29 -15.07
CA ASP A 69 -5.15 -4.63 -16.38
C ASP A 69 -5.11 -3.11 -16.31
N ASP A 70 -5.04 -2.54 -15.11
CA ASP A 70 -5.01 -1.10 -14.92
C ASP A 70 -3.80 -0.44 -15.60
N GLN A 71 -3.98 0.79 -16.06
CA GLN A 71 -2.87 1.63 -16.47
C GLN A 71 -2.17 2.19 -15.23
N VAL A 72 -0.87 2.47 -15.34
CA VAL A 72 -0.13 3.18 -14.30
C VAL A 72 -0.45 4.67 -14.38
N ILE A 73 -0.52 5.34 -13.22
CA ILE A 73 -0.58 6.81 -13.15
C ILE A 73 0.86 7.31 -13.27
N GLU A 74 1.21 7.80 -14.46
CA GLU A 74 2.59 8.08 -14.85
C GLU A 74 3.26 9.13 -13.97
N GLU A 75 2.52 10.13 -13.50
CA GLU A 75 3.04 11.18 -12.62
C GLU A 75 3.53 10.62 -11.28
N ILE A 76 2.80 9.65 -10.74
CA ILE A 76 3.17 9.00 -9.48
C ILE A 76 4.28 7.98 -9.68
N ALA A 77 4.27 7.25 -10.80
CA ALA A 77 5.40 6.39 -11.18
C ALA A 77 6.70 7.19 -11.31
N ARG A 78 6.62 8.38 -11.95
CA ARG A 78 7.75 9.30 -12.04
C ARG A 78 8.20 9.82 -10.67
N LEU A 79 7.25 10.11 -9.76
CA LEU A 79 7.56 10.51 -8.40
C LEU A 79 8.36 9.42 -7.67
N LEU A 80 7.99 8.14 -7.82
CA LEU A 80 8.73 7.02 -7.23
C LEU A 80 10.19 6.99 -7.69
N GLU A 81 10.46 7.28 -8.96
CA GLU A 81 11.82 7.33 -9.51
C GLU A 81 12.65 8.49 -8.93
N LEU A 82 11.99 9.60 -8.59
CA LEU A 82 12.63 10.82 -8.06
C LEU A 82 12.87 10.79 -6.55
N LEU A 83 12.29 9.81 -5.84
CA LEU A 83 12.50 9.67 -4.40
C LEU A 83 13.97 9.34 -4.10
N ASP A 84 14.45 9.88 -2.98
CA ASP A 84 15.76 9.51 -2.45
C ASP A 84 15.87 7.98 -2.34
N PRO A 85 16.94 7.36 -2.89
CA PRO A 85 17.08 5.92 -2.88
C PRO A 85 17.21 5.31 -1.48
N SER A 86 17.54 6.10 -0.46
CA SER A 86 17.61 5.63 0.94
C SER A 86 16.25 5.49 1.62
N LEU A 87 15.18 6.06 1.03
CA LEU A 87 13.82 5.92 1.56
C LEU A 87 13.25 4.53 1.26
N ALA A 88 12.69 3.88 2.26
CA ALA A 88 11.86 2.71 2.03
C ALA A 88 10.54 3.11 1.35
N VAL A 89 10.15 2.37 0.32
CA VAL A 89 8.86 2.55 -0.35
C VAL A 89 7.92 1.43 0.09
N ILE A 90 6.85 1.80 0.78
CA ILE A 90 5.84 0.88 1.29
C ILE A 90 4.56 1.06 0.46
N LEU A 91 4.09 -0.01 -0.14
CA LEU A 91 2.79 -0.05 -0.80
C LEU A 91 1.76 -0.63 0.17
N LEU A 92 0.79 0.19 0.60
CA LEU A 92 -0.25 -0.20 1.54
C LEU A 92 -1.62 -0.08 0.89
N THR A 93 -2.22 -1.20 0.53
CA THR A 93 -3.42 -1.24 -0.30
C THR A 93 -4.58 -2.00 0.35
N GLY A 94 -5.81 -1.55 0.07
CA GLY A 94 -7.03 -2.27 0.39
C GLY A 94 -7.27 -3.54 -0.45
N ARG A 95 -6.45 -3.81 -1.47
CA ARG A 95 -6.54 -5.03 -2.28
C ARG A 95 -6.41 -6.27 -1.39
N PRO A 96 -7.27 -7.28 -1.54
CA PRO A 96 -7.18 -8.52 -0.78
C PRO A 96 -6.00 -9.38 -1.28
N HIS A 97 -5.39 -10.13 -0.38
CA HIS A 97 -4.22 -11.00 -0.69
C HIS A 97 -4.48 -11.99 -1.83
N ARG A 98 -5.74 -12.38 -2.10
CA ARG A 98 -6.09 -13.28 -3.22
C ARG A 98 -5.70 -12.75 -4.60
N VAL A 99 -5.54 -11.41 -4.75
CA VAL A 99 -5.07 -10.78 -6.00
C VAL A 99 -3.60 -10.34 -5.93
N GLN A 100 -2.83 -10.92 -5.01
CA GLN A 100 -1.40 -10.62 -4.87
C GLN A 100 -0.61 -10.92 -6.14
N ALA A 101 -0.86 -12.07 -6.77
CA ALA A 101 -0.15 -12.46 -7.99
C ALA A 101 -0.35 -11.46 -9.13
N GLN A 102 -1.59 -10.98 -9.34
CA GLN A 102 -1.90 -9.96 -10.34
C GLN A 102 -1.24 -8.62 -9.98
N THR A 103 -1.24 -8.25 -8.69
CA THR A 103 -0.63 -7.01 -8.21
C THR A 103 0.89 -7.03 -8.40
N LEU A 104 1.57 -8.13 -8.06
CA LEU A 104 3.02 -8.28 -8.26
C LEU A 104 3.39 -8.28 -9.75
N ALA A 105 2.63 -8.97 -10.60
CA ALA A 105 2.84 -8.97 -12.04
C ALA A 105 2.66 -7.56 -12.65
N TRP A 106 1.68 -6.80 -12.14
CA TRP A 106 1.45 -5.42 -12.52
C TRP A 106 2.60 -4.51 -12.12
N LEU A 107 3.08 -4.59 -10.86
CA LEU A 107 4.25 -3.84 -10.38
C LEU A 107 5.50 -4.13 -11.23
N GLN A 108 5.71 -5.40 -11.56
CA GLN A 108 6.83 -5.82 -12.42
C GLN A 108 6.70 -5.30 -13.85
N ARG A 109 5.49 -5.33 -14.43
CA ARG A 109 5.22 -4.83 -15.80
C ARG A 109 5.62 -3.38 -15.97
N TYR A 110 5.34 -2.55 -14.97
CA TYR A 110 5.65 -1.12 -15.00
C TYR A 110 7.02 -0.77 -14.37
N GLY A 111 7.77 -1.77 -13.89
CA GLY A 111 9.10 -1.57 -13.30
C GLY A 111 9.08 -0.67 -12.07
N LEU A 112 7.98 -0.67 -11.30
CA LEU A 112 7.79 0.24 -10.17
C LEU A 112 8.72 -0.14 -9.00
N ARG A 113 9.32 0.87 -8.39
CA ARG A 113 10.14 0.73 -7.19
C ARG A 113 9.26 0.51 -5.97
N TRP A 114 9.55 -0.51 -5.17
CA TRP A 114 8.94 -0.75 -3.88
C TRP A 114 9.83 -1.67 -3.02
N ASP A 115 9.71 -1.59 -1.71
CA ASP A 115 10.42 -2.43 -0.74
C ASP A 115 9.49 -3.40 -0.02
N LEU A 116 8.31 -2.93 0.38
CA LEU A 116 7.30 -3.69 1.11
C LEU A 116 5.92 -3.49 0.51
N LEU A 117 5.22 -4.57 0.21
CA LEU A 117 3.81 -4.58 -0.16
C LEU A 117 2.99 -5.15 1.00
N VAL A 118 2.00 -4.39 1.48
CA VAL A 118 1.06 -4.80 2.52
C VAL A 118 -0.34 -4.84 1.93
N MET A 119 -0.95 -6.02 1.94
CA MET A 119 -2.28 -6.29 1.40
C MET A 119 -3.21 -6.77 2.51
N ARG A 120 -4.52 -6.66 2.30
CA ARG A 120 -5.50 -7.18 3.28
C ARG A 120 -5.42 -8.70 3.37
N SER A 121 -5.34 -9.21 4.60
CA SER A 121 -5.33 -10.65 4.87
C SER A 121 -6.64 -11.31 4.42
N ARG A 122 -6.57 -12.62 4.18
CA ARG A 122 -7.76 -13.43 3.90
C ARG A 122 -8.67 -13.45 5.14
N GLY A 123 -9.95 -13.11 4.96
CA GLY A 123 -10.92 -13.07 6.08
C GLY A 123 -10.90 -11.78 6.90
N ASP A 124 -10.09 -10.80 6.51
CA ASP A 124 -10.16 -9.46 7.08
C ASP A 124 -11.33 -8.69 6.45
N TYR A 125 -12.37 -8.47 7.26
CA TYR A 125 -13.59 -7.73 6.88
C TYR A 125 -13.68 -6.36 7.56
N ALA A 126 -12.61 -5.91 8.25
CA ALA A 126 -12.55 -4.58 8.84
C ALA A 126 -12.73 -3.49 7.77
N GLN A 127 -13.12 -2.29 8.18
CA GLN A 127 -13.08 -1.15 7.26
C GLN A 127 -11.64 -0.92 6.78
N VAL A 128 -11.48 -0.48 5.53
CA VAL A 128 -10.13 -0.26 4.95
C VAL A 128 -9.32 0.71 5.81
N THR A 129 -9.97 1.74 6.34
CA THR A 129 -9.35 2.74 7.22
C THR A 129 -8.84 2.11 8.52
N GLU A 130 -9.60 1.21 9.15
CA GLU A 130 -9.18 0.50 10.36
C GLU A 130 -8.00 -0.44 10.07
N PHE A 131 -8.05 -1.16 8.95
CA PHE A 131 -6.94 -1.99 8.49
C PHE A 131 -5.67 -1.16 8.29
N LYS A 132 -5.73 -0.05 7.53
CA LYS A 132 -4.57 0.81 7.28
C LYS A 132 -4.04 1.43 8.57
N GLN A 133 -4.92 1.81 9.50
CA GLN A 133 -4.51 2.34 10.81
C GLN A 133 -3.72 1.31 11.64
N ALA A 134 -4.18 0.07 11.67
CA ALA A 134 -3.46 -1.02 12.34
C ALA A 134 -2.08 -1.24 11.71
N VAL A 135 -1.99 -1.25 10.38
CA VAL A 135 -0.70 -1.39 9.67
C VAL A 135 0.24 -0.22 9.95
N VAL A 136 -0.24 1.02 10.03
CA VAL A 136 0.59 2.19 10.42
C VAL A 136 1.21 1.97 11.80
N HIS A 137 0.45 1.44 12.76
CA HIS A 137 0.96 1.09 14.08
C HIS A 137 2.05 0.01 13.98
N ASP A 138 1.80 -1.06 13.24
CA ASP A 138 2.72 -2.19 13.10
C ASP A 138 4.02 -1.80 12.38
N LEU A 139 3.94 -0.96 11.34
CA LEU A 139 5.10 -0.43 10.64
C LEU A 139 6.02 0.38 11.57
N ARG A 140 5.44 1.22 12.43
CA ARG A 140 6.21 1.97 13.45
C ARG A 140 6.84 1.04 14.48
N ALA A 141 6.08 0.06 14.98
CA ALA A 141 6.58 -0.94 15.93
C ALA A 141 7.71 -1.78 15.30
N TYR A 142 7.64 -2.03 14.00
CA TYR A 142 8.68 -2.74 13.26
C TYR A 142 9.97 -1.92 13.09
N GLY A 143 9.90 -0.59 13.14
CA GLY A 143 11.07 0.30 13.09
C GLY A 143 11.10 1.25 11.90
N PHE A 144 9.97 1.45 11.22
CA PHE A 144 9.85 2.48 10.19
C PHE A 144 9.52 3.86 10.78
N ASP A 145 10.20 4.88 10.26
CA ASP A 145 9.88 6.29 10.45
C ASP A 145 9.04 6.77 9.25
N LEU A 146 7.74 6.81 9.43
CA LEU A 146 6.78 7.12 8.36
C LEU A 146 6.74 8.62 8.10
N ARG A 147 7.39 9.05 7.02
CA ARG A 147 7.64 10.45 6.69
C ARG A 147 6.52 11.11 5.88
N LEU A 148 5.87 10.33 5.01
CA LEU A 148 4.84 10.82 4.11
C LEU A 148 3.98 9.66 3.61
N ALA A 149 2.69 9.91 3.38
CA ALA A 149 1.79 9.00 2.70
C ALA A 149 1.14 9.67 1.48
N PHE A 150 0.71 8.87 0.51
CA PHE A 150 -0.06 9.28 -0.68
C PHE A 150 -1.33 8.44 -0.73
N GLU A 151 -2.49 9.10 -0.78
CA GLU A 151 -3.79 8.46 -0.63
C GLU A 151 -4.88 9.20 -1.41
N ASP A 152 -5.82 8.47 -2.00
CA ASP A 152 -6.93 9.06 -2.76
C ASP A 152 -8.29 8.99 -2.03
N ASP A 153 -8.42 8.09 -1.03
CA ASP A 153 -9.61 8.03 -0.18
C ASP A 153 -9.55 9.10 0.93
N PRO A 154 -10.52 10.04 0.98
CA PRO A 154 -10.55 11.09 2.00
C PRO A 154 -10.54 10.56 3.45
N SER A 155 -11.17 9.40 3.69
CA SER A 155 -11.22 8.79 5.03
C SER A 155 -9.85 8.25 5.45
N ASN A 156 -9.14 7.61 4.53
CA ASN A 156 -7.78 7.13 4.78
C ASN A 156 -6.79 8.30 4.91
N HIS A 157 -6.94 9.34 4.07
CA HIS A 157 -6.14 10.57 4.21
C HIS A 157 -6.30 11.16 5.61
N ALA A 158 -7.54 11.33 6.09
CA ALA A 158 -7.81 11.84 7.44
C ALA A 158 -7.21 10.94 8.53
N MET A 159 -7.26 9.62 8.36
CA MET A 159 -6.65 8.65 9.27
C MET A 159 -5.13 8.82 9.35
N TYR A 160 -4.41 8.96 8.23
CA TYR A 160 -2.96 9.21 8.25
C TYR A 160 -2.62 10.48 9.00
N VAL A 161 -3.32 11.59 8.72
CA VAL A 161 -3.11 12.87 9.40
C VAL A 161 -3.36 12.73 10.91
N ALA A 162 -4.45 12.08 11.31
CA ALA A 162 -4.77 11.83 12.72
C ALA A 162 -3.73 10.93 13.41
N ALA A 163 -3.14 10.00 12.66
CA ALA A 163 -2.04 9.14 13.14
C ALA A 163 -0.67 9.86 13.15
N GLY A 164 -0.61 11.15 12.79
CA GLY A 164 0.63 11.93 12.75
C GLY A 164 1.56 11.57 11.59
N VAL A 165 1.01 11.04 10.49
CA VAL A 165 1.72 10.84 9.22
C VAL A 165 1.26 11.92 8.24
N PRO A 166 2.13 12.85 7.81
CA PRO A 166 1.78 13.78 6.74
C PRO A 166 1.27 13.01 5.52
N CYS A 167 0.19 13.48 4.89
CA CYS A 167 -0.41 12.76 3.78
C CYS A 167 -0.77 13.71 2.64
N VAL A 168 -0.34 13.36 1.43
CA VAL A 168 -0.74 14.04 0.19
C VAL A 168 -2.02 13.39 -0.30
N TYR A 169 -3.08 14.17 -0.44
CA TYR A 169 -4.32 13.73 -1.04
C TYR A 169 -4.21 13.77 -2.56
N ILE A 170 -4.46 12.62 -3.20
CA ILE A 170 -4.53 12.48 -4.66
C ILE A 170 -6.00 12.44 -5.07
N HIS A 171 -6.42 13.37 -5.91
CA HIS A 171 -7.80 13.41 -6.39
C HIS A 171 -7.99 12.40 -7.53
N SER A 172 -8.57 11.23 -7.22
CA SER A 172 -8.86 10.19 -8.22
C SER A 172 -10.24 10.34 -8.89
N GLY A 173 -11.17 11.07 -8.26
CA GLY A 173 -12.57 11.17 -8.69
C GLY A 173 -13.43 9.96 -8.31
N TYR A 174 -12.94 9.00 -7.53
CA TYR A 174 -13.69 7.80 -7.16
C TYR A 174 -14.59 7.98 -5.93
N TYR A 175 -14.38 9.05 -5.17
CA TYR A 175 -15.03 9.32 -3.89
C TYR A 175 -15.93 10.57 -3.91
N GLU A 176 -16.46 10.95 -5.08
CA GLU A 176 -17.40 12.05 -5.26
C GLU A 176 -18.86 11.63 -5.00
#